data_787d2ab03e61c3bf2595e78ed2116ff4
#
_entry.id   787d2ab03e61c3bf2595e78ed2116ff4
#
_cell.length_a   1.000
_cell.length_b   1.000
_cell.length_c   1.000
_cell.angle_alpha   90.00
_cell.angle_beta   90.00
_cell.angle_gamma   90.00
#
_symmetry.space_group_name_H-M   'P 1'
#
loop_
_entity.id
_entity.type
_entity.pdbx_description
1 polymer ?
#
loop_
_entity_poly.entity_id
_entity_poly.type
_entity_poly.pdbx_seq_one_letter_code
_entity_poly.pdbx_strand_id
1 'polypeptide(L)'
;CRAVHRNEIWWDMQSVEPDLSDARWLFRRRWVDRQRAARMFPEHATIIMHSADKWIADLAGEMLEGGQSTGLAQAIDAERAWTVQEDNWYNDENQQVCLTELWCRRWAEVTILRAHTGRAVEYDPTNPAHDAMVQSRRGVLERQIIPRMRRAYFMGPHVLDDGPTPHPHENFPYVPVWGSREDMTGIPYGLVRDM
;
A
#
# COMPACT_ATOMS: atom_id res chain seq x y z
N CYS A 1 0.18 12.44 -15.82
CA CYS A 1 0.98 12.41 -14.57
C CYS A 1 0.50 13.53 -13.64
N ARG A 2 0.52 13.28 -12.34
CA ARG A 2 0.19 14.25 -11.29
C ARG A 2 1.27 14.17 -10.22
N ALA A 3 1.76 15.34 -9.76
CA ALA A 3 2.64 15.38 -8.60
C ALA A 3 1.87 14.97 -7.34
N VAL A 4 2.50 14.15 -6.51
CA VAL A 4 2.00 13.72 -5.21
C VAL A 4 2.90 14.30 -4.15
N HIS A 5 2.30 14.81 -3.07
CA HIS A 5 3.06 15.40 -1.99
C HIS A 5 3.81 14.30 -1.21
N ARG A 6 5.05 14.58 -0.79
CA ARG A 6 5.88 13.62 -0.07
C ARG A 6 5.21 13.07 1.19
N ASN A 7 4.49 13.90 1.92
CA ASN A 7 3.82 13.51 3.17
C ASN A 7 2.64 12.55 2.97
N GLU A 8 2.26 12.29 1.71
CA GLU A 8 1.24 11.30 1.38
C GLU A 8 1.81 9.92 1.08
N ILE A 9 3.14 9.78 0.88
CA ILE A 9 3.77 8.55 0.42
C ILE A 9 4.80 8.05 1.42
N TRP A 10 4.74 6.75 1.68
CA TRP A 10 5.73 5.98 2.44
C TRP A 10 6.15 4.78 1.61
N TRP A 11 7.39 4.40 1.74
CA TRP A 11 7.97 3.26 1.01
C TRP A 11 8.87 2.43 1.90
N ASP A 12 9.28 1.28 1.41
CA ASP A 12 10.17 0.38 2.12
C ASP A 12 11.52 1.06 2.40
N MET A 13 11.80 1.32 3.67
CA MET A 13 13.04 1.98 4.10
C MET A 13 14.29 1.13 3.84
N GLN A 14 14.12 -0.16 3.50
CA GLN A 14 15.23 -1.03 3.11
C GLN A 14 15.55 -0.96 1.62
N SER A 15 14.77 -0.22 0.84
CA SER A 15 15.02 0.01 -0.57
C SER A 15 16.25 0.90 -0.75
N VAL A 16 17.17 0.45 -1.56
CA VAL A 16 18.44 1.13 -1.89
C VAL A 16 18.35 1.79 -3.26
N GLU A 17 17.57 1.19 -4.17
CA GLU A 17 17.46 1.68 -5.53
C GLU A 17 16.66 2.99 -5.61
N PRO A 18 17.16 4.00 -6.35
CA PRO A 18 16.47 5.29 -6.46
C PRO A 18 15.09 5.23 -7.10
N ASP A 19 14.83 4.24 -7.93
CA ASP A 19 13.57 4.02 -8.63
C ASP A 19 12.59 3.10 -7.86
N LEU A 20 12.97 2.66 -6.64
CA LEU A 20 12.23 1.73 -5.80
C LEU A 20 12.01 0.35 -6.47
N SER A 21 12.86 -0.03 -7.41
CA SER A 21 12.76 -1.34 -8.09
C SER A 21 12.96 -2.52 -7.15
N ASP A 22 13.70 -2.34 -6.06
CA ASP A 22 13.97 -3.30 -5.00
C ASP A 22 12.97 -3.23 -3.82
N ALA A 23 12.15 -2.17 -3.75
CA ALA A 23 11.20 -1.98 -2.67
C ALA A 23 10.14 -3.09 -2.66
N ARG A 24 9.78 -3.57 -1.46
CA ARG A 24 8.76 -4.62 -1.26
C ARG A 24 7.36 -4.05 -1.20
N TRP A 25 7.22 -2.82 -0.71
CA TRP A 25 5.95 -2.14 -0.54
C TRP A 25 6.11 -0.62 -0.68
N LEU A 26 5.01 0.00 -1.05
CA LEU A 26 4.80 1.43 -1.08
C LEU A 26 3.36 1.69 -0.71
N PHE A 27 3.08 2.67 0.13
CA PHE A 27 1.71 3.09 0.37
C PHE A 27 1.55 4.61 0.31
N ARG A 28 0.34 5.01 -0.05
CA ARG A 28 -0.09 6.40 -0.09
C ARG A 28 -1.28 6.59 0.82
N ARG A 29 -1.18 7.55 1.74
CA ARG A 29 -2.30 8.00 2.57
C ARG A 29 -2.80 9.33 2.08
N ARG A 30 -4.13 9.49 2.02
CA ARG A 30 -4.75 10.75 1.65
C ARG A 30 -6.10 10.91 2.32
N TRP A 31 -6.39 12.13 2.72
CA TRP A 31 -7.72 12.51 3.18
C TRP A 31 -8.62 12.74 1.97
N VAL A 32 -9.78 12.14 1.98
CA VAL A 32 -10.77 12.20 0.91
C VAL A 32 -12.13 12.48 1.53
N ASP A 33 -12.91 13.34 0.89
CA ASP A 33 -14.30 13.55 1.26
C ASP A 33 -15.06 12.22 1.30
N ARG A 34 -15.88 12.04 2.33
CA ARG A 34 -16.60 10.80 2.64
C ARG A 34 -17.51 10.37 1.49
N GLN A 35 -18.24 11.32 0.89
CA GLN A 35 -19.13 11.01 -0.24
C GLN A 35 -18.35 10.57 -1.46
N ARG A 36 -17.18 11.20 -1.68
CA ARG A 36 -16.30 10.81 -2.77
C ARG A 36 -15.72 9.41 -2.53
N ALA A 37 -15.29 9.09 -1.33
CA ALA A 37 -14.81 7.76 -0.97
C ALA A 37 -15.91 6.70 -1.16
N ALA A 38 -17.14 6.96 -0.72
CA ALA A 38 -18.28 6.08 -0.92
C ALA A 38 -18.59 5.82 -2.41
N ARG A 39 -18.39 6.81 -3.27
CA ARG A 39 -18.53 6.62 -4.72
C ARG A 39 -17.40 5.80 -5.33
N MET A 40 -16.19 5.87 -4.75
CA MET A 40 -15.05 5.06 -5.20
C MET A 40 -15.21 3.59 -4.81
N PHE A 41 -15.86 3.31 -3.67
CA PHE A 41 -16.06 1.98 -3.14
C PHE A 41 -17.55 1.76 -2.79
N PRO A 42 -18.42 1.57 -3.79
CA PRO A 42 -19.86 1.50 -3.57
C PRO A 42 -20.27 0.30 -2.70
N GLU A 43 -19.55 -0.81 -2.75
CA GLU A 43 -19.80 -1.99 -1.93
C GLU A 43 -19.58 -1.72 -0.43
N HIS A 44 -18.71 -0.77 -0.11
CA HIS A 44 -18.39 -0.36 1.25
C HIS A 44 -18.98 1.01 1.64
N ALA A 45 -19.89 1.56 0.81
CA ALA A 45 -20.44 2.90 1.02
C ALA A 45 -21.08 3.08 2.40
N THR A 46 -21.78 2.05 2.90
CA THR A 46 -22.41 2.09 4.23
C THR A 46 -21.37 2.23 5.34
N ILE A 47 -20.29 1.46 5.28
CA ILE A 47 -19.19 1.53 6.25
C ILE A 47 -18.54 2.90 6.20
N ILE A 48 -18.23 3.41 5.00
CA ILE A 48 -17.59 4.71 4.79
C ILE A 48 -18.45 5.86 5.34
N MET A 49 -19.76 5.79 5.13
CA MET A 49 -20.68 6.86 5.53
C MET A 49 -21.01 6.85 7.02
N HIS A 50 -20.98 5.70 7.68
CA HIS A 50 -21.42 5.56 9.08
C HIS A 50 -20.28 5.24 10.05
N SER A 51 -19.04 5.02 9.55
CA SER A 51 -17.93 4.82 10.47
C SER A 51 -17.66 6.09 11.24
N ALA A 52 -17.77 5.93 12.55
CA ALA A 52 -17.24 6.87 13.51
C ALA A 52 -15.97 6.24 14.09
N ASP A 53 -15.05 7.04 14.52
CA ASP A 53 -13.81 6.61 15.15
C ASP A 53 -14.07 6.04 16.55
N LYS A 54 -14.87 4.96 16.61
CA LYS A 54 -15.23 4.28 17.84
C LYS A 54 -14.06 3.51 18.45
N TRP A 55 -13.07 3.18 17.63
CA TRP A 55 -11.98 2.33 18.09
C TRP A 55 -11.14 2.98 19.20
N ILE A 56 -10.92 4.29 19.08
CA ILE A 56 -10.19 5.07 20.09
C ILE A 56 -11.08 5.36 21.28
N ALA A 57 -12.36 5.65 21.05
CA ALA A 57 -13.31 5.91 22.13
C ALA A 57 -13.56 4.65 22.99
N ASP A 58 -13.69 3.48 22.39
CA ASP A 58 -13.90 2.22 23.12
C ASP A 58 -12.63 1.80 23.88
N LEU A 59 -11.45 1.95 23.28
CA LEU A 59 -10.18 1.63 23.96
C LEU A 59 -9.87 2.62 25.10
N ALA A 60 -10.15 3.90 24.90
CA ALA A 60 -10.01 4.91 25.94
C ALA A 60 -11.06 4.72 27.05
N GLY A 61 -12.29 4.30 26.71
CA GLY A 61 -13.35 3.99 27.65
C GLY A 61 -13.00 2.79 28.54
N GLU A 62 -12.55 1.69 27.98
CA GLU A 62 -12.12 0.52 28.74
C GLU A 62 -10.91 0.79 29.65
N MET A 63 -10.00 1.68 29.26
CA MET A 63 -8.85 2.07 30.08
C MET A 63 -9.20 3.09 31.17
N LEU A 64 -10.23 3.92 30.96
CA LEU A 64 -10.66 4.96 31.92
C LEU A 64 -11.60 4.43 32.99
N GLU A 65 -12.34 3.34 32.76
CA GLU A 65 -13.16 2.71 33.81
C GLU A 65 -12.34 2.03 34.92
N GLY A 66 -11.04 1.84 34.72
CA GLY A 66 -10.10 1.23 35.67
C GLY A 66 -9.53 2.15 36.76
N GLY A 67 -10.00 3.37 36.96
CA GLY A 67 -9.74 4.22 38.12
C GLY A 67 -8.34 4.81 38.26
N GLN A 68 -8.27 6.11 38.50
CA GLN A 68 -7.13 6.96 38.92
C GLN A 68 -5.94 6.99 37.92
N SER A 69 -5.94 8.04 37.11
CA SER A 69 -4.80 8.41 36.27
C SER A 69 -3.58 8.77 37.12
N THR A 70 -2.69 7.83 37.30
CA THR A 70 -1.33 8.11 37.79
C THR A 70 -0.58 8.87 36.67
N GLY A 71 0.40 9.73 37.03
CA GLY A 71 1.17 10.51 36.06
C GLY A 71 1.81 9.70 34.94
N LEU A 72 1.96 8.38 35.13
CA LEU A 72 2.41 7.43 34.11
C LEU A 72 1.34 7.25 33.01
N ALA A 73 0.05 7.19 33.36
CA ALA A 73 -1.04 7.09 32.40
C ALA A 73 -1.14 8.36 31.55
N GLN A 74 -0.94 9.56 32.16
CA GLN A 74 -0.90 10.82 31.42
C GLN A 74 0.31 10.93 30.47
N ALA A 75 1.47 10.38 30.85
CA ALA A 75 2.65 10.35 29.99
C ALA A 75 2.45 9.38 28.81
N ILE A 76 1.83 8.23 29.06
CA ILE A 76 1.47 7.25 28.01
C ILE A 76 0.40 7.83 27.08
N ASP A 77 -0.56 8.59 27.61
CA ASP A 77 -1.59 9.24 26.81
C ASP A 77 -1.02 10.39 25.97
N ALA A 78 -0.05 11.14 26.49
CA ALA A 78 0.65 12.17 25.71
C ALA A 78 1.52 11.56 24.59
N GLU A 79 2.16 10.44 24.84
CA GLU A 79 2.93 9.71 23.83
C GLU A 79 2.01 9.03 22.80
N ARG A 80 0.87 8.50 23.24
CA ARG A 80 -0.19 7.99 22.37
C ARG A 80 -0.91 9.07 21.57
N ALA A 81 -1.06 10.28 22.08
CA ALA A 81 -1.64 11.37 21.31
C ALA A 81 -0.88 11.69 20.02
N TRP A 82 0.43 11.41 19.99
CA TRP A 82 1.24 11.47 18.77
C TRP A 82 0.93 10.31 17.81
N THR A 83 0.85 9.10 18.31
CA THR A 83 0.50 7.90 17.51
C THR A 83 -0.97 7.93 17.08
N VAL A 84 -1.86 8.39 17.92
CA VAL A 84 -3.30 8.51 17.63
C VAL A 84 -3.59 9.49 16.50
N GLN A 85 -2.82 10.57 16.35
CA GLN A 85 -2.96 11.46 15.19
C GLN A 85 -2.55 10.79 13.88
N GLU A 86 -1.61 9.86 13.93
CA GLU A 86 -1.22 9.08 12.74
C GLU A 86 -2.21 7.95 12.43
N ASP A 87 -2.85 7.40 13.46
CA ASP A 87 -3.84 6.32 13.35
C ASP A 87 -5.26 6.82 13.08
N ASN A 88 -5.48 8.12 13.19
CA ASN A 88 -6.79 8.70 12.90
C ASN A 88 -7.08 8.58 11.39
N TRP A 89 -8.10 7.81 11.06
CA TRP A 89 -8.56 7.58 9.70
C TRP A 89 -9.87 8.27 9.36
N TYR A 90 -10.44 8.99 10.34
CA TYR A 90 -11.69 9.70 10.24
C TYR A 90 -11.59 11.11 10.81
N ASN A 91 -12.06 12.11 10.06
CA ASN A 91 -12.16 13.50 10.51
C ASN A 91 -13.61 13.96 10.38
N ASP A 92 -14.28 14.08 11.53
CA ASP A 92 -15.69 14.46 11.59
C ASP A 92 -15.91 15.93 11.22
N GLU A 93 -15.02 16.82 11.65
CA GLU A 93 -15.14 18.25 11.38
C GLU A 93 -15.16 18.55 9.87
N ASN A 94 -14.31 17.86 9.13
CA ASN A 94 -14.18 18.05 7.67
C ASN A 94 -14.93 16.98 6.86
N GLN A 95 -15.63 16.06 7.50
CA GLN A 95 -16.33 14.94 6.86
C GLN A 95 -15.42 14.15 5.88
N GLN A 96 -14.19 13.89 6.32
CA GLN A 96 -13.16 13.21 5.53
C GLN A 96 -12.78 11.87 6.15
N VAL A 97 -12.37 10.95 5.27
CA VAL A 97 -11.77 9.65 5.64
C VAL A 97 -10.37 9.55 5.06
N CYS A 98 -9.48 8.92 5.81
CA CYS A 98 -8.12 8.64 5.36
C CYS A 98 -8.10 7.32 4.59
N LEU A 99 -7.90 7.41 3.29
CA LEU A 99 -7.70 6.25 2.44
C LEU A 99 -6.21 5.94 2.33
N THR A 100 -5.86 4.70 2.62
CA THR A 100 -4.52 4.15 2.42
C THR A 100 -4.55 3.23 1.20
N GLU A 101 -3.78 3.58 0.19
CA GLU A 101 -3.55 2.78 -1.01
C GLU A 101 -2.20 2.07 -0.85
N LEU A 102 -2.23 0.76 -0.66
CA LEU A 102 -1.04 -0.08 -0.50
C LEU A 102 -0.71 -0.78 -1.82
N TRP A 103 0.54 -0.71 -2.21
CA TRP A 103 1.14 -1.50 -3.27
C TRP A 103 2.21 -2.39 -2.66
N CYS A 104 2.14 -3.69 -2.91
CA CYS A 104 3.12 -4.62 -2.38
C CYS A 104 3.44 -5.73 -3.40
N ARG A 105 4.69 -6.20 -3.35
CA ARG A 105 5.15 -7.34 -4.13
C ARG A 105 4.96 -8.60 -3.31
N ARG A 106 4.21 -9.55 -3.86
CA ARG A 106 4.06 -10.89 -3.30
C ARG A 106 4.66 -11.91 -4.24
N TRP A 107 5.42 -12.83 -3.69
CA TRP A 107 5.95 -13.95 -4.43
C TRP A 107 4.82 -14.93 -4.74
N ALA A 108 4.64 -15.24 -6.00
CA ALA A 108 3.65 -16.19 -6.49
C ALA A 108 4.31 -17.26 -7.36
N GLU A 109 3.87 -18.50 -7.18
CA GLU A 109 4.26 -19.58 -8.05
C GLU A 109 3.45 -19.46 -9.35
N VAL A 110 4.14 -19.39 -10.47
CA VAL A 110 3.54 -19.32 -11.81
C VAL A 110 4.14 -20.39 -12.71
N THR A 111 3.34 -20.87 -13.64
CA THR A 111 3.81 -21.79 -14.67
C THR A 111 4.27 -20.98 -15.88
N ILE A 112 5.51 -21.16 -16.26
CA ILE A 112 6.12 -20.48 -17.41
C ILE A 112 6.29 -21.51 -18.55
N LEU A 113 5.86 -21.10 -19.73
CA LEU A 113 6.12 -21.82 -20.97
C LEU A 113 7.43 -21.30 -21.58
N ARG A 114 8.47 -22.12 -21.55
CA ARG A 114 9.75 -21.80 -22.16
C ARG A 114 9.84 -22.45 -23.54
N ALA A 115 9.88 -21.65 -24.58
CA ALA A 115 10.08 -22.10 -25.93
C ALA A 115 11.55 -22.48 -26.19
N HIS A 116 11.82 -23.37 -27.13
CA HIS A 116 13.19 -23.75 -27.56
C HIS A 116 14.01 -22.56 -28.09
N THR A 117 13.34 -21.48 -28.49
CA THR A 117 13.96 -20.21 -28.88
C THR A 117 14.53 -19.42 -27.72
N GLY A 118 14.36 -19.89 -26.49
CA GLY A 118 14.75 -19.19 -25.26
C GLY A 118 13.72 -18.20 -24.75
N ARG A 119 12.66 -17.92 -25.50
CA ARG A 119 11.58 -17.04 -25.04
C ARG A 119 10.75 -17.73 -23.95
N ALA A 120 10.55 -17.04 -22.83
CA ALA A 120 9.71 -17.49 -21.75
C ALA A 120 8.49 -16.57 -21.66
N VAL A 121 7.31 -17.17 -21.53
CA VAL A 121 6.03 -16.47 -21.34
C VAL A 121 5.24 -17.20 -20.26
N GLU A 122 4.38 -16.48 -19.56
CA GLU A 122 3.47 -17.10 -18.61
C GLU A 122 2.50 -18.02 -19.36
N TYR A 123 2.35 -19.24 -18.86
CA TYR A 123 1.47 -20.22 -19.47
C TYR A 123 0.01 -19.86 -19.15
N ASP A 124 -0.77 -19.66 -20.18
CA ASP A 124 -2.20 -19.44 -20.09
C ASP A 124 -2.93 -20.66 -20.69
N PRO A 125 -3.63 -21.44 -19.86
CA PRO A 125 -4.35 -22.63 -20.34
C PRO A 125 -5.53 -22.30 -21.26
N THR A 126 -5.96 -21.05 -21.30
CA THR A 126 -7.04 -20.62 -22.21
C THR A 126 -6.52 -20.28 -23.61
N ASN A 127 -5.22 -20.13 -23.76
CA ASN A 127 -4.59 -19.79 -25.03
C ASN A 127 -4.22 -21.05 -25.82
N PRO A 128 -4.92 -21.37 -26.93
CA PRO A 128 -4.66 -22.60 -27.70
C PRO A 128 -3.25 -22.64 -28.33
N ALA A 129 -2.60 -21.48 -28.49
CA ALA A 129 -1.25 -21.44 -29.00
C ALA A 129 -0.23 -21.98 -27.97
N HIS A 130 -0.47 -21.76 -26.69
CA HIS A 130 0.37 -22.29 -25.60
C HIS A 130 0.24 -23.82 -25.53
N ASP A 131 -0.97 -24.34 -25.62
CA ASP A 131 -1.23 -25.78 -25.61
C ASP A 131 -0.61 -26.45 -26.83
N ALA A 132 -0.73 -25.87 -28.02
CA ALA A 132 -0.11 -26.42 -29.25
C ALA A 132 1.42 -26.46 -29.13
N MET A 133 2.06 -25.47 -28.48
CA MET A 133 3.49 -25.46 -28.24
C MET A 133 3.92 -26.58 -27.28
N VAL A 134 3.15 -26.86 -26.25
CA VAL A 134 3.40 -27.95 -25.29
C VAL A 134 3.22 -29.30 -25.99
N GLN A 135 2.10 -29.50 -26.69
CA GLN A 135 1.80 -30.75 -27.40
C GLN A 135 2.84 -31.08 -28.51
N SER A 136 3.29 -30.06 -29.22
CA SER A 136 4.34 -30.21 -30.25
C SER A 136 5.75 -30.37 -29.70
N ARG A 137 5.92 -30.38 -28.37
CA ARG A 137 7.20 -30.40 -27.66
C ARG A 137 8.15 -29.24 -28.05
N ARG A 138 7.60 -28.14 -28.54
CA ARG A 138 8.35 -26.91 -28.87
C ARG A 138 8.51 -25.98 -27.66
N GLY A 139 7.87 -26.31 -26.57
CA GLY A 139 7.96 -25.61 -25.30
C GLY A 139 7.89 -26.55 -24.12
N VAL A 140 8.52 -26.17 -23.02
CA VAL A 140 8.53 -26.88 -21.75
C VAL A 140 7.87 -26.03 -20.71
N LEU A 141 7.03 -26.67 -19.87
CA LEU A 141 6.42 -25.98 -18.71
C LEU A 141 7.38 -26.06 -17.52
N GLU A 142 7.69 -24.92 -16.95
CA GLU A 142 8.50 -24.77 -15.74
C GLU A 142 7.72 -24.00 -14.70
N ARG A 143 7.84 -24.38 -13.43
CA ARG A 143 7.30 -23.59 -12.32
C ARG A 143 8.36 -22.61 -11.84
N GLN A 144 7.99 -21.35 -11.72
CA GLN A 144 8.86 -20.31 -11.20
C GLN A 144 8.12 -19.50 -10.14
N ILE A 145 8.88 -19.01 -9.17
CA ILE A 145 8.39 -18.07 -8.16
C ILE A 145 8.80 -16.68 -8.63
N ILE A 146 7.82 -15.85 -8.96
CA ILE A 146 8.05 -14.47 -9.42
C ILE A 146 7.32 -13.48 -8.52
N PRO A 147 7.86 -12.25 -8.38
CA PRO A 147 7.15 -11.19 -7.66
C PRO A 147 5.95 -10.72 -8.50
N ARG A 148 4.79 -10.64 -7.86
CA ARG A 148 3.57 -10.09 -8.41
C ARG A 148 3.15 -8.86 -7.64
N MET A 149 2.81 -7.80 -8.34
CA MET A 149 2.31 -6.58 -7.74
C MET A 149 0.84 -6.76 -7.34
N ARG A 150 0.54 -6.41 -6.09
CA ARG A 150 -0.83 -6.32 -5.57
C ARG A 150 -1.12 -4.91 -5.14
N ARG A 151 -2.38 -4.53 -5.27
CA ARG A 151 -2.91 -3.28 -4.77
C ARG A 151 -4.01 -3.57 -3.76
N ALA A 152 -3.99 -2.86 -2.63
CA ALA A 152 -5.07 -2.89 -1.67
C ALA A 152 -5.43 -1.47 -1.22
N TYR A 153 -6.71 -1.25 -0.90
CA TYR A 153 -7.21 -0.02 -0.30
C TYR A 153 -7.74 -0.30 1.09
N PHE A 154 -7.36 0.56 2.02
CA PHE A 154 -7.77 0.50 3.42
C PHE A 154 -8.39 1.82 3.87
N MET A 155 -9.30 1.71 4.81
CA MET A 155 -9.83 2.82 5.60
C MET A 155 -9.81 2.39 7.06
N GLY A 156 -8.80 2.81 7.82
CA GLY A 156 -8.53 2.27 9.14
C GLY A 156 -8.40 0.73 9.10
N PRO A 157 -9.18 0.00 9.90
CA PRO A 157 -9.16 -1.46 9.93
C PRO A 157 -9.90 -2.12 8.75
N HIS A 158 -10.62 -1.35 7.93
CA HIS A 158 -11.46 -1.89 6.86
C HIS A 158 -10.69 -2.01 5.56
N VAL A 159 -10.67 -3.21 4.99
CA VAL A 159 -10.18 -3.46 3.63
C VAL A 159 -11.32 -3.12 2.67
N LEU A 160 -11.09 -2.17 1.76
CA LEU A 160 -12.08 -1.72 0.78
C LEU A 160 -11.90 -2.39 -0.59
N ASP A 161 -10.67 -2.76 -0.92
CA ASP A 161 -10.33 -3.46 -2.16
C ASP A 161 -8.99 -4.18 -1.97
N ASP A 162 -8.84 -5.38 -2.49
CA ASP A 162 -7.58 -6.12 -2.51
C ASP A 162 -7.54 -7.02 -3.75
N GLY A 163 -6.58 -6.76 -4.62
CA GLY A 163 -6.47 -7.48 -5.88
C GLY A 163 -5.11 -7.36 -6.55
N PRO A 164 -4.96 -8.03 -7.70
CA PRO A 164 -3.78 -7.85 -8.53
C PRO A 164 -3.68 -6.41 -9.04
N THR A 165 -2.49 -6.02 -9.50
CA THR A 165 -2.31 -4.73 -10.15
C THR A 165 -3.23 -4.56 -11.36
N PRO A 166 -3.91 -3.41 -11.53
CA PRO A 166 -4.66 -3.12 -12.75
C PRO A 166 -3.76 -2.73 -13.93
N HIS A 167 -2.45 -2.58 -13.69
CA HIS A 167 -1.48 -2.20 -14.71
C HIS A 167 -0.87 -3.41 -15.39
N PRO A 168 -0.48 -3.30 -16.67
CA PRO A 168 0.14 -4.39 -17.41
C PRO A 168 1.59 -4.67 -16.99
N HIS A 169 2.11 -3.94 -16.00
CA HIS A 169 3.48 -4.07 -15.51
C HIS A 169 3.50 -4.30 -13.98
N GLU A 170 4.56 -4.91 -13.50
CA GLU A 170 4.79 -5.24 -12.09
C GLU A 170 5.64 -4.15 -11.37
N ASN A 171 5.53 -2.90 -11.78
CA ASN A 171 6.21 -1.76 -11.15
C ASN A 171 5.23 -0.94 -10.33
N PHE A 172 5.76 -0.20 -9.37
CA PHE A 172 4.96 0.78 -8.62
C PHE A 172 4.44 1.88 -9.56
N PRO A 173 3.22 2.37 -9.37
CA PRO A 173 2.64 3.44 -10.19
C PRO A 173 3.20 4.83 -9.83
N TYR A 174 4.02 4.90 -8.79
CA TYR A 174 4.65 6.12 -8.31
C TYR A 174 6.11 6.12 -8.67
N VAL A 175 6.55 7.17 -9.36
CA VAL A 175 7.94 7.38 -9.73
C VAL A 175 8.51 8.45 -8.80
N PRO A 176 9.48 8.10 -7.95
CA PRO A 176 10.13 9.08 -7.10
C PRO A 176 11.03 10.01 -7.91
N VAL A 177 10.94 11.29 -7.60
CA VAL A 177 11.85 12.30 -8.13
C VAL A 177 12.64 12.85 -6.95
N TRP A 178 13.86 12.39 -6.82
CA TRP A 178 14.73 12.78 -5.73
C TRP A 178 15.46 14.09 -6.10
N GLY A 179 15.54 14.99 -5.12
CA GLY A 179 16.50 16.08 -5.15
C GLY A 179 17.87 15.61 -4.64
N SER A 180 18.38 16.29 -3.61
CA SER A 180 19.58 15.84 -2.89
C SER A 180 19.25 14.74 -1.90
N ARG A 181 20.21 13.82 -1.69
CA ARG A 181 20.13 12.75 -0.68
C ARG A 181 21.34 12.82 0.23
N GLU A 182 21.17 12.44 1.48
CA GLU A 182 22.27 12.30 2.41
C GLU A 182 23.07 11.02 2.09
N ASP A 183 24.39 11.14 1.98
CA ASP A 183 25.25 10.03 1.53
C ASP A 183 25.22 8.82 2.46
N MET A 184 25.05 9.05 3.77
CA MET A 184 25.08 7.97 4.77
C MET A 184 23.75 7.25 4.95
N THR A 185 22.64 7.98 4.87
CA THR A 185 21.30 7.44 5.20
C THR A 185 20.41 7.30 3.96
N GLY A 186 20.80 7.91 2.84
CA GLY A 186 19.98 7.98 1.63
C GLY A 186 18.70 8.83 1.78
N ILE A 187 18.51 9.48 2.94
CA ILE A 187 17.31 10.27 3.21
C ILE A 187 17.31 11.52 2.32
N PRO A 188 16.24 11.76 1.54
CA PRO A 188 16.15 12.94 0.71
C PRO A 188 15.97 14.20 1.56
N TYR A 189 16.66 15.27 1.21
CA TYR A 189 16.54 16.56 1.85
C TYR A 189 16.33 17.68 0.83
N GLY A 190 15.79 18.82 1.29
CA GLY A 190 15.58 20.01 0.47
C GLY A 190 16.82 20.91 0.44
N LEU A 191 16.86 21.79 -0.56
CA LEU A 191 17.95 22.77 -0.75
C LEU A 191 18.21 23.70 0.46
N VAL A 192 17.26 23.80 1.38
CA VAL A 192 17.33 24.73 2.53
C VAL A 192 18.06 24.12 3.73
N ARG A 193 18.40 22.83 3.70
CA ARG A 193 19.08 22.17 4.84
C ARG A 193 20.47 22.73 5.11
N ASP A 194 21.15 23.18 4.06
CA ASP A 194 22.54 23.60 4.11
C ASP A 194 22.70 25.13 4.25
N MET A 195 21.60 25.85 4.53
CA MET A 195 21.60 27.28 4.89
C MET A 195 21.52 27.46 6.40
#